data_09d11b167534e560d826b7020554caab
#
_entry.id   09d11b167534e560d826b7020554caab
#
_cell.length_a   1.000
_cell.length_b   1.000
_cell.length_c   1.000
_cell.angle_alpha   90.00
_cell.angle_beta   90.00
_cell.angle_gamma   90.00
#
_symmetry.space_group_name_H-M   'P 1'
#
loop_
_entity.id
_entity.type
_entity.pdbx_description
1 polymer ?
#
loop_
_entity_poly.entity_id
_entity_poly.type
_entity_poly.pdbx_seq_one_letter_code
_entity_poly.pdbx_strand_id
1 'polypeptide(L)'
;MPEGPETKRMADDISRTVKQKEISSLKFLHPSLKSLNSKKGILVDDVTSVGKSIIIRLNTGQSIVTHNQLYGKWTINYLTTKIKHNRQLRIEIVSGKKVARLWSATDIVLLNSKDEKNHHYIRNLGPDILSDSTVEETVHERLRSKSYINRNLGGLLLNQHFIAGLGNYLRSEIL
;
A
#
# COMPACT_ATOMS: atom_id res chain seq x y z
N MET A 1 -13.30 -0.40 3.04
CA MET A 1 -11.95 -0.56 2.47
C MET A 1 -11.25 0.79 2.58
N PRO A 2 -10.03 0.88 3.08
CA PRO A 2 -9.30 2.14 3.10
C PRO A 2 -9.12 2.68 1.67
N GLU A 3 -9.26 3.98 1.52
CA GLU A 3 -9.02 4.69 0.26
C GLU A 3 -7.61 5.31 0.27
N GLY A 4 -7.27 6.11 -0.73
CA GLY A 4 -5.94 6.69 -0.87
C GLY A 4 -5.40 7.38 0.38
N PRO A 5 -6.12 8.33 0.99
CA PRO A 5 -5.65 9.06 2.16
C PRO A 5 -5.35 8.16 3.38
N GLU A 6 -6.22 7.18 3.67
CA GLU A 6 -5.99 6.23 4.75
C GLU A 6 -4.80 5.32 4.44
N THR A 7 -4.66 4.90 3.17
CA THR A 7 -3.55 4.07 2.72
C THR A 7 -2.22 4.83 2.83
N LYS A 8 -2.20 6.10 2.41
CA LYS A 8 -1.02 6.98 2.53
C LYS A 8 -0.62 7.17 3.98
N ARG A 9 -1.56 7.55 4.85
CA ARG A 9 -1.29 7.69 6.29
C ARG A 9 -0.74 6.41 6.90
N MET A 10 -1.31 5.25 6.55
CA MET A 10 -0.81 3.97 7.06
C MET A 10 0.59 3.65 6.53
N ALA A 11 0.89 3.93 5.26
CA ALA A 11 2.24 3.78 4.71
C ALA A 11 3.26 4.66 5.45
N ASP A 12 2.89 5.91 5.73
CA ASP A 12 3.72 6.84 6.51
C ASP A 12 3.94 6.36 7.96
N ASP A 13 2.90 5.79 8.60
CA ASP A 13 3.00 5.21 9.94
C ASP A 13 3.90 3.98 9.98
N ILE A 14 3.79 3.10 8.99
CA ILE A 14 4.69 1.94 8.83
C ILE A 14 6.11 2.45 8.61
N SER A 15 6.30 3.40 7.69
CA SER A 15 7.60 4.01 7.39
C SER A 15 8.26 4.55 8.66
N ARG A 16 7.55 5.38 9.43
CA ARG A 16 8.06 5.92 10.71
C ARG A 16 8.42 4.82 11.72
N THR A 17 7.79 3.66 11.62
CA THR A 17 8.02 2.55 12.56
C THR A 17 9.24 1.72 12.18
N VAL A 18 9.47 1.45 10.89
CA VAL A 18 10.41 0.41 10.45
C VAL A 18 11.49 0.87 9.47
N LYS A 19 11.32 2.02 8.76
CA LYS A 19 12.26 2.47 7.73
C LYS A 19 13.63 2.78 8.32
N GLN A 20 14.68 2.15 7.76
CA GLN A 20 16.08 2.33 8.15
C GLN A 20 16.32 2.18 9.66
N LYS A 21 15.54 1.33 10.30
CA LYS A 21 15.67 1.03 11.73
C LYS A 21 16.09 -0.41 11.93
N GLU A 22 16.68 -0.67 13.09
CA GLU A 22 16.96 -2.03 13.53
C GLU A 22 15.64 -2.81 13.64
N ILE A 23 15.59 -3.94 12.95
CA ILE A 23 14.46 -4.89 12.97
C ILE A 23 14.83 -6.03 13.92
N SER A 24 14.13 -6.10 15.04
CA SER A 24 14.38 -7.14 16.05
C SER A 24 13.68 -8.47 15.72
N SER A 25 12.61 -8.43 14.95
CA SER A 25 11.89 -9.63 14.50
C SER A 25 11.12 -9.38 13.21
N LEU A 26 11.16 -10.36 12.31
CA LEU A 26 10.39 -10.41 11.07
C LEU A 26 9.65 -11.75 10.97
N LYS A 27 8.36 -11.69 10.63
CA LYS A 27 7.59 -12.89 10.28
C LYS A 27 6.83 -12.65 8.98
N PHE A 28 7.09 -13.50 8.00
CA PHE A 28 6.44 -13.51 6.70
C PHE A 28 5.62 -14.81 6.57
N LEU A 29 4.35 -14.73 6.92
CA LEU A 29 3.47 -15.91 7.00
C LEU A 29 2.62 -16.12 5.74
N HIS A 30 2.58 -15.12 4.83
CA HIS A 30 1.91 -15.29 3.55
C HIS A 30 2.75 -16.18 2.61
N PRO A 31 2.14 -17.10 1.84
CA PRO A 31 2.87 -18.02 0.95
C PRO A 31 3.84 -17.33 -0.02
N SER A 32 3.45 -16.17 -0.59
CA SER A 32 4.30 -15.41 -1.53
C SER A 32 5.59 -14.87 -0.91
N LEU A 33 5.68 -14.79 0.42
CA LEU A 33 6.80 -14.22 1.14
C LEU A 33 7.71 -15.26 1.79
N LYS A 34 7.45 -16.55 1.61
CA LYS A 34 8.20 -17.64 2.27
C LYS A 34 9.71 -17.56 2.01
N SER A 35 10.11 -17.15 0.81
CA SER A 35 11.53 -17.02 0.44
C SER A 35 12.28 -15.96 1.26
N LEU A 36 11.59 -15.01 1.88
CA LEU A 36 12.20 -14.01 2.75
C LEU A 36 12.60 -14.57 4.11
N ASN A 37 11.92 -15.62 4.60
CA ASN A 37 12.19 -16.18 5.92
C ASN A 37 13.58 -16.84 6.05
N SER A 38 14.19 -17.22 4.93
CA SER A 38 15.56 -17.78 4.92
C SER A 38 16.65 -16.72 4.85
N LYS A 39 16.29 -15.45 4.57
CA LYS A 39 17.23 -14.35 4.43
C LYS A 39 17.52 -13.73 5.79
N LYS A 40 18.80 -13.43 6.05
CA LYS A 40 19.26 -12.71 7.25
C LYS A 40 19.53 -11.24 6.91
N GLY A 41 19.45 -10.37 7.91
CA GLY A 41 19.82 -8.96 7.75
C GLY A 41 18.87 -8.17 6.85
N ILE A 42 17.60 -8.57 6.77
CA ILE A 42 16.58 -7.80 6.04
C ILE A 42 16.34 -6.48 6.77
N LEU A 43 16.46 -5.38 6.03
CA LEU A 43 16.09 -4.03 6.46
C LEU A 43 15.02 -3.48 5.52
N VAL A 44 14.22 -2.56 6.03
CA VAL A 44 13.26 -1.81 5.25
C VAL A 44 13.90 -0.50 4.81
N ASP A 45 14.16 -0.37 3.52
CA ASP A 45 14.75 0.84 2.94
C ASP A 45 13.72 1.95 2.80
N ASP A 46 12.50 1.59 2.39
CA ASP A 46 11.44 2.57 2.19
C ASP A 46 10.05 1.95 2.28
N VAL A 47 9.05 2.78 2.62
CA VAL A 47 7.64 2.42 2.60
C VAL A 47 6.84 3.56 1.99
N THR A 48 6.10 3.27 0.94
CA THR A 48 5.26 4.23 0.21
C THR A 48 3.89 3.66 -0.08
N SER A 49 2.96 4.52 -0.47
CA SER A 49 1.68 4.10 -1.05
C SER A 49 1.62 4.44 -2.54
N VAL A 50 0.86 3.64 -3.29
CA VAL A 50 0.48 3.93 -4.68
C VAL A 50 -0.98 3.53 -4.83
N GLY A 51 -1.85 4.52 -5.03
CA GLY A 51 -3.29 4.32 -4.97
C GLY A 51 -3.75 3.76 -3.62
N LYS A 52 -4.32 2.54 -3.63
CA LYS A 52 -4.78 1.84 -2.42
C LYS A 52 -3.85 0.69 -2.01
N SER A 53 -2.63 0.65 -2.54
CA SER A 53 -1.60 -0.33 -2.16
C SER A 53 -0.48 0.31 -1.33
N ILE A 54 0.19 -0.53 -0.54
CA ILE A 54 1.39 -0.17 0.21
C ILE A 54 2.55 -0.99 -0.33
N ILE A 55 3.67 -0.33 -0.59
CA ILE A 55 4.91 -0.92 -1.09
C ILE A 55 5.96 -0.80 0.01
N ILE A 56 6.53 -1.93 0.41
CA ILE A 56 7.65 -2.01 1.36
C ILE A 56 8.88 -2.45 0.58
N ARG A 57 9.86 -1.58 0.42
CA ARG A 57 11.13 -1.84 -0.26
C ARG A 57 12.15 -2.34 0.73
N LEU A 58 12.85 -3.41 0.37
CA LEU A 58 13.82 -4.09 1.21
C LEU A 58 15.24 -3.86 0.66
N ASN A 59 16.23 -3.82 1.56
CA ASN A 59 17.65 -3.75 1.21
C ASN A 59 18.13 -4.91 0.32
N THR A 60 17.32 -5.95 0.15
CA THR A 60 17.60 -7.08 -0.75
C THR A 60 17.29 -6.78 -2.23
N GLY A 61 16.87 -5.55 -2.58
CA GLY A 61 16.41 -5.18 -3.91
C GLY A 61 15.03 -5.73 -4.26
N GLN A 62 14.29 -6.20 -3.28
CA GLN A 62 12.92 -6.72 -3.43
C GLN A 62 11.91 -5.79 -2.78
N SER A 63 10.68 -5.81 -3.31
CA SER A 63 9.56 -5.06 -2.78
C SER A 63 8.39 -5.98 -2.47
N ILE A 64 7.75 -5.73 -1.33
CA ILE A 64 6.49 -6.37 -0.95
C ILE A 64 5.39 -5.38 -1.29
N VAL A 65 4.52 -5.73 -2.23
CA VAL A 65 3.32 -4.96 -2.55
C VAL A 65 2.13 -5.60 -1.84
N THR A 66 1.38 -4.79 -1.08
CA THR A 66 0.18 -5.25 -0.37
C THR A 66 -1.01 -4.39 -0.73
N HIS A 67 -2.15 -5.03 -1.01
CA HIS A 67 -3.43 -4.37 -1.17
C HIS A 67 -4.43 -4.93 -0.16
N ASN A 68 -5.04 -4.05 0.64
CA ASN A 68 -5.91 -4.49 1.74
C ASN A 68 -7.19 -5.17 1.25
N GLN A 69 -7.68 -4.81 0.05
CA GLN A 69 -8.98 -5.27 -0.43
C GLN A 69 -10.08 -5.08 0.64
N LEU A 70 -10.94 -6.07 0.88
CA LEU A 70 -12.03 -5.99 1.87
C LEU A 70 -11.60 -6.37 3.29
N TYR A 71 -10.66 -7.31 3.41
CA TYR A 71 -10.37 -7.95 4.70
C TYR A 71 -9.01 -7.60 5.27
N GLY A 72 -8.09 -7.12 4.43
CA GLY A 72 -6.74 -6.74 4.86
C GLY A 72 -6.77 -5.53 5.78
N LYS A 73 -5.91 -5.55 6.79
CA LYS A 73 -5.74 -4.44 7.72
C LYS A 73 -4.32 -4.37 8.23
N TRP A 74 -3.68 -3.24 8.05
CA TRP A 74 -2.45 -2.90 8.75
C TRP A 74 -2.75 -2.31 10.13
N THR A 75 -1.90 -2.60 11.09
CA THR A 75 -1.94 -2.00 12.44
C THR A 75 -0.53 -1.69 12.91
N ILE A 76 -0.40 -0.58 13.63
CA ILE A 76 0.81 -0.22 14.37
C ILE A 76 0.44 -0.21 15.85
N ASN A 77 1.15 -1.01 16.64
CA ASN A 77 0.89 -1.15 18.07
C ASN A 77 2.22 -1.19 18.83
N TYR A 78 2.15 -1.06 20.16
CA TYR A 78 3.24 -1.50 21.02
C TYR A 78 3.30 -3.03 21.04
N LEU A 79 4.50 -3.58 21.19
CA LEU A 79 4.70 -5.04 21.23
C LEU A 79 3.88 -5.72 22.33
N THR A 80 3.67 -5.01 23.45
CA THR A 80 2.89 -5.49 24.61
C THR A 80 1.36 -5.41 24.41
N THR A 81 0.89 -4.79 23.31
CA THR A 81 -0.55 -4.64 23.06
C THR A 81 -1.20 -6.00 22.81
N LYS A 82 -2.18 -6.35 23.61
CA LYS A 82 -2.95 -7.59 23.44
C LYS A 82 -3.81 -7.54 22.16
N ILE A 83 -3.73 -8.56 21.35
CA ILE A 83 -4.56 -8.72 20.14
C ILE A 83 -5.93 -9.26 20.56
N LYS A 84 -7.00 -8.52 20.23
CA LYS A 84 -8.39 -8.84 20.60
C LYS A 84 -9.27 -9.32 19.43
N HIS A 85 -8.66 -9.85 18.37
CA HIS A 85 -9.37 -10.34 17.18
C HIS A 85 -8.75 -11.63 16.68
N ASN A 86 -9.50 -12.38 15.86
CA ASN A 86 -9.10 -13.66 15.26
C ASN A 86 -8.57 -13.53 13.81
N ARG A 87 -8.15 -12.32 13.38
CA ARG A 87 -7.60 -12.11 12.03
C ARG A 87 -6.29 -12.86 11.84
N GLN A 88 -6.10 -13.43 10.67
CA GLN A 88 -4.90 -14.17 10.33
C GLN A 88 -3.72 -13.21 10.10
N LEU A 89 -2.64 -13.39 10.84
CA LEU A 89 -1.40 -12.64 10.64
C LEU A 89 -0.75 -13.02 9.31
N ARG A 90 -0.31 -12.04 8.54
CA ARG A 90 0.39 -12.20 7.26
C ARG A 90 1.82 -11.71 7.30
N ILE A 91 2.03 -10.54 7.90
CA ILE A 91 3.34 -9.91 8.06
C ILE A 91 3.43 -9.35 9.48
N GLU A 92 4.58 -9.54 10.12
CA GLU A 92 4.92 -8.86 11.37
C GLU A 92 6.34 -8.32 11.27
N ILE A 93 6.51 -7.02 11.52
CA ILE A 93 7.80 -6.33 11.54
C ILE A 93 7.92 -5.63 12.89
N VAL A 94 8.86 -6.05 13.71
CA VAL A 94 9.13 -5.49 15.04
C VAL A 94 10.36 -4.60 14.99
N SER A 95 10.22 -3.36 15.45
CA SER A 95 11.31 -2.41 15.60
C SER A 95 11.20 -1.71 16.95
N GLY A 96 12.19 -1.93 17.81
CA GLY A 96 12.18 -1.44 19.18
C GLY A 96 10.92 -1.90 19.94
N LYS A 97 10.16 -0.96 20.49
CA LYS A 97 8.91 -1.24 21.23
C LYS A 97 7.66 -1.30 20.37
N LYS A 98 7.76 -1.02 19.06
CA LYS A 98 6.62 -0.97 18.12
C LYS A 98 6.63 -2.15 17.17
N VAL A 99 5.45 -2.47 16.67
CA VAL A 99 5.24 -3.54 15.71
C VAL A 99 4.24 -3.13 14.65
N ALA A 100 4.62 -3.33 13.38
CA ALA A 100 3.73 -3.22 12.23
C ALA A 100 3.22 -4.61 11.85
N ARG A 101 1.90 -4.78 11.76
CA ARG A 101 1.26 -6.07 11.42
C ARG A 101 0.26 -5.93 10.30
N LEU A 102 0.34 -6.82 9.33
CA LEU A 102 -0.68 -7.00 8.29
C LEU A 102 -1.53 -8.23 8.60
N TRP A 103 -2.83 -8.02 8.61
CA TRP A 103 -3.83 -9.02 8.94
C TRP A 103 -4.72 -9.34 7.74
N SER A 104 -5.04 -10.61 7.52
CA SER A 104 -6.06 -11.14 6.60
C SER A 104 -6.01 -10.60 5.15
N ALA A 105 -4.94 -9.95 4.74
CA ALA A 105 -4.74 -9.57 3.34
C ALA A 105 -4.44 -10.82 2.52
N THR A 106 -5.01 -10.88 1.31
CA THR A 106 -4.82 -11.96 0.35
C THR A 106 -3.99 -11.52 -0.86
N ASP A 107 -4.02 -10.24 -1.16
CA ASP A 107 -3.25 -9.64 -2.25
C ASP A 107 -1.91 -9.12 -1.71
N ILE A 108 -0.93 -10.04 -1.67
CA ILE A 108 0.43 -9.79 -1.22
C ILE A 108 1.37 -10.40 -2.26
N VAL A 109 2.22 -9.57 -2.86
CA VAL A 109 3.16 -9.98 -3.91
C VAL A 109 4.57 -9.57 -3.53
N LEU A 110 5.52 -10.50 -3.67
CA LEU A 110 6.95 -10.23 -3.62
C LEU A 110 7.48 -10.13 -5.04
N LEU A 111 8.19 -9.04 -5.36
CA LEU A 111 8.77 -8.82 -6.68
C LEU A 111 10.12 -8.09 -6.57
N ASN A 112 10.87 -8.00 -7.66
CA ASN A 112 12.04 -7.12 -7.69
C ASN A 112 11.58 -5.66 -7.68
N SER A 113 12.30 -4.78 -6.99
CA SER A 113 11.92 -3.36 -6.89
C SER A 113 11.88 -2.67 -8.27
N LYS A 114 12.64 -3.15 -9.24
CA LYS A 114 12.60 -2.66 -10.63
C LYS A 114 11.28 -2.97 -11.34
N ASP A 115 10.56 -3.99 -10.88
CA ASP A 115 9.33 -4.49 -11.50
C ASP A 115 8.06 -3.97 -10.85
N GLU A 116 8.15 -3.04 -9.88
CA GLU A 116 6.97 -2.47 -9.18
C GLU A 116 5.92 -1.93 -10.15
N LYS A 117 6.35 -1.25 -11.22
CA LYS A 117 5.46 -0.70 -12.24
C LYS A 117 4.71 -1.77 -13.05
N ASN A 118 5.21 -3.00 -13.06
CA ASN A 118 4.59 -4.13 -13.77
C ASN A 118 3.57 -4.89 -12.90
N HIS A 119 3.45 -4.54 -11.61
CA HIS A 119 2.48 -5.17 -10.72
C HIS A 119 1.05 -5.02 -11.28
N HIS A 120 0.26 -6.10 -11.24
CA HIS A 120 -1.07 -6.16 -11.88
C HIS A 120 -2.02 -5.00 -11.52
N TYR A 121 -1.98 -4.54 -10.27
CA TYR A 121 -2.74 -3.39 -9.81
C TYR A 121 -2.09 -2.07 -10.24
N ILE A 122 -0.77 -1.90 -10.04
CA ILE A 122 -0.05 -0.63 -10.22
C ILE A 122 0.05 -0.22 -11.69
N ARG A 123 0.32 -1.16 -12.59
CA ARG A 123 0.59 -0.89 -14.02
C ARG A 123 -0.52 -0.14 -14.75
N ASN A 124 -1.75 -0.24 -14.24
CA ASN A 124 -2.94 0.32 -14.90
C ASN A 124 -3.50 1.54 -14.14
N LEU A 125 -2.83 2.00 -13.08
CA LEU A 125 -3.31 3.15 -12.31
C LEU A 125 -3.19 4.44 -13.11
N GLY A 126 -4.18 5.30 -12.97
CA GLY A 126 -4.08 6.71 -13.33
C GLY A 126 -3.15 7.45 -12.37
N PRO A 127 -3.01 8.77 -12.53
CA PRO A 127 -2.23 9.58 -11.60
C PRO A 127 -2.76 9.43 -10.18
N ASP A 128 -1.85 9.27 -9.23
CA ASP A 128 -2.16 9.28 -7.80
C ASP A 128 -2.07 10.72 -7.29
N ILE A 129 -3.21 11.32 -6.96
CA ILE A 129 -3.27 12.72 -6.50
C ILE A 129 -2.58 12.96 -5.15
N LEU A 130 -2.21 11.91 -4.44
CA LEU A 130 -1.44 11.98 -3.20
C LEU A 130 0.07 11.82 -3.43
N SER A 131 0.48 11.65 -4.68
CA SER A 131 1.90 11.63 -5.07
C SER A 131 2.40 13.03 -5.34
N ASP A 132 3.55 13.39 -4.78
CA ASP A 132 4.21 14.67 -5.02
C ASP A 132 4.57 14.90 -6.49
N SER A 133 4.62 13.84 -7.29
CA SER A 133 4.87 13.91 -8.75
C SER A 133 3.62 14.21 -9.58
N THR A 134 2.42 14.17 -9.00
CA THR A 134 1.18 14.46 -9.73
C THR A 134 0.85 15.94 -9.63
N VAL A 135 0.86 16.62 -10.77
CA VAL A 135 0.48 18.03 -10.87
C VAL A 135 -0.99 18.17 -11.32
N GLU A 136 -1.61 19.28 -10.96
CA GLU A 136 -3.02 19.56 -11.25
C GLU A 136 -3.33 19.46 -12.76
N GLU A 137 -2.44 19.94 -13.61
CA GLU A 137 -2.61 19.90 -15.07
C GLU A 137 -2.77 18.47 -15.60
N THR A 138 -2.07 17.50 -15.00
CA THR A 138 -2.23 16.08 -15.37
C THR A 138 -3.67 15.61 -15.18
N VAL A 139 -4.36 16.05 -14.13
CA VAL A 139 -5.76 15.73 -13.86
C VAL A 139 -6.68 16.43 -14.86
N HIS A 140 -6.44 17.71 -15.14
CA HIS A 140 -7.19 18.50 -16.13
C HIS A 140 -7.08 17.90 -17.54
N GLU A 141 -5.88 17.56 -17.98
CA GLU A 141 -5.67 16.90 -19.28
C GLU A 141 -6.43 15.58 -19.39
N ARG A 142 -6.45 14.79 -18.32
CA ARG A 142 -7.21 13.54 -18.32
C ARG A 142 -8.71 13.77 -18.42
N LEU A 143 -9.26 14.74 -17.67
CA LEU A 143 -10.69 15.12 -17.76
C LEU A 143 -11.09 15.53 -19.17
N ARG A 144 -10.21 16.27 -19.89
CA ARG A 144 -10.46 16.75 -21.25
C ARG A 144 -10.14 15.71 -22.34
N SER A 145 -9.52 14.59 -21.98
CA SER A 145 -9.13 13.58 -22.97
C SER A 145 -10.35 12.90 -23.59
N LYS A 146 -10.23 12.48 -24.86
CA LYS A 146 -11.28 11.76 -25.61
C LYS A 146 -11.81 10.53 -24.88
N SER A 147 -10.97 9.88 -24.06
CA SER A 147 -11.34 8.68 -23.32
C SER A 147 -12.29 8.93 -22.16
N TYR A 148 -12.33 10.18 -21.63
CA TYR A 148 -13.03 10.49 -20.38
C TYR A 148 -14.04 11.64 -20.49
N ILE A 149 -13.89 12.57 -21.42
CA ILE A 149 -14.65 13.83 -21.51
C ILE A 149 -16.19 13.65 -21.51
N ASN A 150 -16.68 12.57 -22.07
CA ASN A 150 -18.12 12.30 -22.16
C ASN A 150 -18.60 11.26 -21.13
N ARG A 151 -17.80 10.96 -20.09
CA ARG A 151 -18.18 10.00 -19.07
C ARG A 151 -18.78 10.68 -17.84
N ASN A 152 -19.70 9.97 -17.18
CA ASN A 152 -20.27 10.42 -15.90
C ASN A 152 -19.15 10.57 -14.85
N LEU A 153 -19.07 11.74 -14.21
CA LEU A 153 -18.01 12.08 -13.24
C LEU A 153 -18.02 11.13 -12.05
N GLY A 154 -19.20 10.77 -11.52
CA GLY A 154 -19.30 9.84 -10.40
C GLY A 154 -18.71 8.45 -10.70
N GLY A 155 -18.88 7.97 -11.95
CA GLY A 155 -18.23 6.74 -12.41
C GLY A 155 -16.73 6.88 -12.64
N LEU A 156 -16.29 8.04 -13.15
CA LEU A 156 -14.87 8.34 -13.35
C LEU A 156 -14.10 8.35 -12.02
N LEU A 157 -14.66 8.98 -10.99
CA LEU A 157 -14.00 9.06 -9.66
C LEU A 157 -13.82 7.69 -9.00
N LEU A 158 -14.56 6.66 -9.41
CA LEU A 158 -14.34 5.27 -8.95
C LEU A 158 -13.33 4.50 -9.81
N ASN A 159 -13.02 5.01 -10.99
CA ASN A 159 -12.14 4.33 -11.93
C ASN A 159 -10.67 4.59 -11.58
N GLN A 160 -9.99 3.58 -11.04
CA GLN A 160 -8.59 3.68 -10.65
C GLN A 160 -7.64 3.94 -11.84
N HIS A 161 -8.05 3.65 -13.08
CA HIS A 161 -7.31 4.01 -14.29
C HIS A 161 -7.44 5.50 -14.62
N PHE A 162 -8.49 6.17 -14.15
CA PHE A 162 -8.68 7.60 -14.35
C PHE A 162 -7.87 8.39 -13.31
N ILE A 163 -8.15 8.17 -12.03
CA ILE A 163 -7.41 8.74 -10.89
C ILE A 163 -7.27 7.64 -9.83
N ALA A 164 -6.05 7.39 -9.38
CA ALA A 164 -5.79 6.38 -8.37
C ALA A 164 -6.19 6.84 -6.96
N GLY A 165 -6.57 5.89 -6.12
CA GLY A 165 -6.79 6.10 -4.69
C GLY A 165 -8.22 6.45 -4.29
N LEU A 166 -9.04 6.99 -5.18
CA LEU A 166 -10.43 7.35 -4.88
C LEU A 166 -11.33 6.12 -4.72
N GLY A 167 -12.31 6.22 -3.86
CA GLY A 167 -13.34 5.21 -3.67
C GLY A 167 -14.70 5.83 -3.39
N ASN A 168 -15.63 5.05 -2.85
CA ASN A 168 -17.02 5.48 -2.67
C ASN A 168 -17.17 6.66 -1.72
N TYR A 169 -16.42 6.65 -0.63
CA TYR A 169 -16.53 7.70 0.38
C TYR A 169 -15.96 9.02 -0.16
N LEU A 170 -14.75 9.04 -0.72
CA LEU A 170 -14.17 10.26 -1.31
C LEU A 170 -15.00 10.78 -2.48
N ARG A 171 -15.51 9.88 -3.34
CA ARG A 171 -16.45 10.29 -4.40
C ARG A 171 -17.66 11.04 -3.83
N SER A 172 -18.25 10.55 -2.74
CA SER A 172 -19.42 11.16 -2.12
C SER A 172 -19.11 12.49 -1.43
N GLU A 173 -17.88 12.71 -0.99
CA GLU A 173 -17.44 13.99 -0.43
C GLU A 173 -17.10 15.02 -1.52
N ILE A 174 -16.74 14.57 -2.73
CA ILE A 174 -16.39 15.45 -3.86
C ILE A 174 -17.62 15.92 -4.61
N LEU A 175 -18.67 15.09 -4.71
CA LEU A 175 -19.91 15.37 -5.48
C LEU A 175 -21.02 15.97 -4.62
#